data_791835ed56fa498c330993dcb1cb2709
#
_entry.id   791835ed56fa498c330993dcb1cb2709
#
_cell.length_a   1.000
_cell.length_b   1.000
_cell.length_c   1.000
_cell.angle_alpha   90.00
_cell.angle_beta   90.00
_cell.angle_gamma   90.00
#
_symmetry.space_group_name_H-M   'P 1'
#
loop_
_entity.id
_entity.type
_entity.pdbx_description
1 polymer ?
#
loop_
_entity_poly.entity_id
_entity_poly.type
_entity_poly.pdbx_seq_one_letter_code
_entity_poly.pdbx_strand_id
1 'polypeptide(L)'
;NILNGKLPFTMRDTTPDHDTLKPADQCKKISYPKPDGKLTFNKLDSVFLSNTNHEEDQPVHLTLKDPSIPLEKNLPMYDEPAQRYCPAGVYEIVTEDNGDKRFQINAQNCVHCKTCDIKDPSQNINWVAPEGTGGPNYPNM
;
A
#
# COMPACT_ATOMS: atom_id res chain seq x y z
N ASN A 1 -26.51 -8.64 27.22
CA ASN A 1 -25.38 -7.68 27.33
C ASN A 1 -25.29 -7.19 28.79
N ILE A 2 -24.69 -8.03 29.67
CA ILE A 2 -24.68 -7.84 31.13
C ILE A 2 -24.01 -6.52 31.55
N LEU A 3 -23.04 -6.05 30.77
CA LEU A 3 -22.27 -4.83 31.07
C LEU A 3 -22.72 -3.62 30.26
N ASN A 4 -23.74 -3.74 29.44
CA ASN A 4 -24.27 -2.66 28.59
C ASN A 4 -23.18 -1.92 27.79
N GLY A 5 -22.19 -2.68 27.29
CA GLY A 5 -21.05 -2.15 26.54
C GLY A 5 -19.95 -1.49 27.39
N LYS A 6 -20.09 -1.45 28.70
CA LYS A 6 -19.10 -0.86 29.61
C LYS A 6 -18.25 -1.96 30.24
N LEU A 7 -16.96 -1.97 29.91
CA LEU A 7 -15.97 -2.81 30.59
C LEU A 7 -15.21 -1.98 31.63
N PRO A 8 -14.78 -2.58 32.76
CA PRO A 8 -13.98 -1.89 33.77
C PRO A 8 -12.54 -1.57 33.31
N PHE A 9 -12.16 -2.02 32.13
CA PHE A 9 -10.86 -1.79 31.52
C PHE A 9 -11.00 -1.61 30.03
N THR A 10 -10.03 -0.96 29.41
CA THR A 10 -9.90 -0.82 27.95
C THR A 10 -8.66 -1.60 27.51
N MET A 11 -8.81 -2.52 26.56
CA MET A 11 -7.68 -3.13 25.88
C MET A 11 -7.16 -2.11 24.85
N ARG A 12 -5.94 -1.63 25.06
CA ARG A 12 -5.26 -0.72 24.11
C ARG A 12 -4.10 -1.45 23.49
N ASP A 13 -4.03 -1.44 22.17
CA ASP A 13 -2.79 -1.70 21.45
C ASP A 13 -2.01 -0.39 21.40
N THR A 14 -0.79 -0.41 21.92
CA THR A 14 0.11 0.75 21.96
C THR A 14 1.22 0.64 20.91
N THR A 15 1.27 -0.47 20.18
CA THR A 15 2.27 -0.69 19.13
C THR A 15 1.80 0.00 17.85
N PRO A 16 2.57 0.95 17.30
CA PRO A 16 2.24 1.54 16.02
C PRO A 16 2.21 0.49 14.90
N ASP A 17 1.30 0.64 13.94
CA ASP A 17 1.13 -0.33 12.84
C ASP A 17 2.41 -0.55 12.03
N HIS A 18 3.20 0.49 11.80
CA HIS A 18 4.46 0.41 11.05
C HIS A 18 5.55 -0.38 11.78
N ASP A 19 5.48 -0.49 13.12
CA ASP A 19 6.44 -1.26 13.93
C ASP A 19 6.11 -2.74 14.03
N THR A 20 5.00 -3.19 13.47
CA THR A 20 4.55 -4.58 13.57
C THR A 20 5.18 -5.52 12.53
N LEU A 21 5.84 -4.98 11.51
CA LEU A 21 6.48 -5.76 10.46
C LEU A 21 7.76 -6.45 10.96
N LYS A 22 7.86 -7.73 10.67
CA LYS A 22 9.09 -8.51 10.90
C LYS A 22 9.98 -8.47 9.67
N PRO A 23 11.30 -8.60 9.81
CA PRO A 23 12.21 -8.80 8.69
C PRO A 23 11.77 -9.94 7.79
N ALA A 24 11.97 -9.81 6.48
CA ALA A 24 11.46 -10.78 5.49
C ALA A 24 12.08 -12.17 5.66
N ASP A 25 13.34 -12.26 6.07
CA ASP A 25 14.07 -13.51 6.36
C ASP A 25 13.48 -14.29 7.56
N GLN A 26 12.79 -13.60 8.46
CA GLN A 26 12.10 -14.20 9.60
C GLN A 26 10.65 -14.62 9.29
N CYS A 27 10.18 -14.35 8.08
CA CYS A 27 8.81 -14.60 7.67
C CYS A 27 8.73 -15.80 6.70
N LYS A 28 7.79 -16.70 6.97
CA LYS A 28 7.49 -17.77 6.02
C LYS A 28 6.71 -17.17 4.83
N LYS A 29 7.23 -17.39 3.61
CA LYS A 29 6.54 -17.00 2.39
C LYS A 29 5.21 -17.78 2.26
N ILE A 30 4.11 -17.06 2.15
CA ILE A 30 2.78 -17.64 1.93
C ILE A 30 2.59 -17.85 0.43
N SER A 31 2.21 -19.08 0.04
CA SER A 31 1.81 -19.38 -1.33
C SER A 31 0.28 -19.28 -1.42
N TYR A 32 -0.22 -18.29 -2.13
CA TYR A 32 -1.64 -18.15 -2.39
C TYR A 32 -2.04 -18.94 -3.65
N PRO A 33 -3.24 -19.54 -3.69
CA PRO A 33 -3.74 -20.16 -4.90
C PRO A 33 -3.90 -19.09 -6.01
N LYS A 34 -3.65 -19.50 -7.25
CA LYS A 34 -3.89 -18.60 -8.39
C LYS A 34 -5.39 -18.31 -8.51
N PRO A 35 -5.77 -17.08 -8.86
CA PRO A 35 -7.17 -16.75 -9.15
C PRO A 35 -7.75 -17.64 -10.25
N ASP A 36 -8.99 -18.05 -10.10
CA ASP A 36 -9.69 -18.94 -11.03
C ASP A 36 -10.42 -18.21 -12.17
N GLY A 37 -10.47 -16.89 -12.09
CA GLY A 37 -11.17 -16.05 -13.08
C GLY A 37 -12.69 -16.13 -13.03
N LYS A 38 -13.27 -16.81 -12.01
CA LYS A 38 -14.73 -16.97 -11.83
C LYS A 38 -15.21 -16.37 -10.51
N LEU A 39 -14.61 -16.81 -9.40
CA LEU A 39 -14.89 -16.33 -8.04
C LEU A 39 -13.76 -15.47 -7.50
N THR A 40 -12.54 -15.69 -8.00
CA THR A 40 -11.35 -14.95 -7.60
C THR A 40 -10.65 -14.38 -8.80
N PHE A 41 -10.17 -13.13 -8.69
CA PHE A 41 -9.59 -12.38 -9.80
C PHE A 41 -8.20 -11.86 -9.40
N ASN A 42 -7.36 -11.63 -10.42
CA ASN A 42 -6.07 -10.98 -10.22
C ASN A 42 -6.27 -9.53 -9.74
N LYS A 43 -5.38 -9.09 -8.83
CA LYS A 43 -5.44 -7.73 -8.28
C LYS A 43 -5.40 -6.65 -9.37
N LEU A 44 -4.48 -6.77 -10.33
CA LEU A 44 -4.31 -5.77 -11.38
C LEU A 44 -5.49 -5.76 -12.35
N ASP A 45 -6.06 -6.92 -12.67
CA ASP A 45 -7.28 -7.00 -13.51
C ASP A 45 -8.45 -6.32 -12.80
N SER A 46 -8.58 -6.51 -11.49
CA SER A 46 -9.62 -5.86 -10.69
C SER A 46 -9.45 -4.34 -10.64
N VAL A 47 -8.21 -3.86 -10.47
CA VAL A 47 -7.88 -2.42 -10.52
C VAL A 47 -8.20 -1.85 -11.89
N PHE A 48 -7.85 -2.54 -12.97
CA PHE A 48 -8.16 -2.12 -14.33
C PHE A 48 -9.69 -2.01 -14.56
N LEU A 49 -10.46 -3.02 -14.14
CA LEU A 49 -11.92 -3.02 -14.27
C LEU A 49 -12.61 -1.95 -13.42
N SER A 50 -12.03 -1.56 -12.28
CA SER A 50 -12.54 -0.46 -11.46
C SER A 50 -12.47 0.88 -12.18
N ASN A 51 -11.57 0.98 -13.15
CA ASN A 51 -11.29 2.20 -13.93
C ASN A 51 -11.00 3.43 -13.04
N THR A 52 -10.42 3.20 -11.87
CA THR A 52 -10.00 4.28 -10.97
C THR A 52 -8.95 5.15 -11.66
N ASN A 53 -9.17 6.44 -11.65
CA ASN A 53 -8.28 7.42 -12.27
C ASN A 53 -8.27 8.74 -11.48
N HIS A 54 -7.29 9.56 -11.77
CA HIS A 54 -7.11 10.90 -11.20
C HIS A 54 -7.00 11.93 -12.32
N GLU A 55 -7.37 13.17 -12.03
CA GLU A 55 -7.07 14.28 -12.94
C GLU A 55 -5.54 14.42 -13.07
N GLU A 56 -5.05 14.60 -14.31
CA GLU A 56 -3.60 14.60 -14.58
C GLU A 56 -2.87 15.80 -14.00
N ASP A 57 -3.56 16.92 -13.85
CA ASP A 57 -3.03 18.19 -13.34
C ASP A 57 -3.13 18.35 -11.82
N GLN A 58 -3.65 17.33 -11.11
CA GLN A 58 -3.67 17.33 -9.65
C GLN A 58 -2.25 17.31 -9.06
N PRO A 59 -2.04 18.00 -7.92
CA PRO A 59 -0.80 17.84 -7.17
C PRO A 59 -0.52 16.38 -6.78
N VAL A 60 0.74 15.99 -6.79
CA VAL A 60 1.15 14.62 -6.42
C VAL A 60 0.77 14.35 -4.97
N HIS A 61 -0.06 13.34 -4.73
CA HIS A 61 -0.55 12.96 -3.40
C HIS A 61 0.31 11.89 -2.71
N LEU A 62 1.16 11.19 -3.44
CA LEU A 62 2.09 10.19 -2.90
C LEU A 62 3.52 10.67 -3.09
N THR A 63 4.17 11.01 -2.00
CA THR A 63 5.55 11.51 -1.98
C THR A 63 6.42 10.66 -1.07
N LEU A 64 7.72 10.67 -1.31
CA LEU A 64 8.72 10.04 -0.45
C LEU A 64 9.50 11.13 0.28
N LYS A 65 9.73 10.94 1.58
CA LYS A 65 10.62 11.83 2.36
C LYS A 65 12.06 11.69 1.88
N ASP A 66 12.45 10.44 1.58
CA ASP A 66 13.74 10.07 1.04
C ASP A 66 13.56 8.99 -0.06
N PRO A 67 13.90 9.28 -1.31
CA PRO A 67 13.72 8.36 -2.43
C PRO A 67 14.65 7.13 -2.38
N SER A 68 15.72 7.14 -1.57
CA SER A 68 16.64 5.99 -1.44
C SER A 68 16.09 4.87 -0.55
N ILE A 69 15.28 5.20 0.44
CA ILE A 69 14.80 4.27 1.48
C ILE A 69 14.12 3.00 0.91
N PRO A 70 13.25 3.09 -0.10
CA PRO A 70 12.61 1.88 -0.64
C PRO A 70 13.60 0.83 -1.13
N LEU A 71 14.68 1.24 -1.78
CA LEU A 71 15.68 0.33 -2.35
C LEU A 71 16.78 -0.05 -1.36
N GLU A 72 17.28 0.92 -0.57
CA GLU A 72 18.43 0.72 0.30
C GLU A 72 18.07 0.11 1.66
N LYS A 73 16.84 0.34 2.13
CA LYS A 73 16.39 -0.12 3.45
C LYS A 73 15.20 -1.08 3.39
N ASN A 74 14.08 -0.65 2.80
CA ASN A 74 12.85 -1.43 2.84
C ASN A 74 12.95 -2.71 2.02
N LEU A 75 13.58 -2.66 0.83
CA LEU A 75 13.74 -3.83 -0.02
C LEU A 75 14.63 -4.91 0.62
N PRO A 76 15.85 -4.64 1.10
CA PRO A 76 16.68 -5.68 1.70
C PRO A 76 16.14 -6.18 3.04
N MET A 77 15.48 -5.34 3.84
CA MET A 77 15.01 -5.73 5.17
C MET A 77 13.63 -6.37 5.16
N TYR A 78 12.71 -5.84 4.37
CA TYR A 78 11.29 -6.22 4.39
C TYR A 78 10.76 -6.70 3.03
N ASP A 79 11.64 -6.86 2.02
CA ASP A 79 11.26 -7.21 0.64
C ASP A 79 10.27 -6.21 0.03
N GLU A 80 10.45 -4.92 0.32
CA GLU A 80 9.59 -3.78 -0.03
C GLU A 80 8.10 -4.09 0.11
N PRO A 81 7.56 -3.96 1.33
CA PRO A 81 6.23 -4.47 1.65
C PRO A 81 5.09 -3.68 0.98
N ALA A 82 5.36 -2.47 0.48
CA ALA A 82 4.36 -1.67 -0.22
C ALA A 82 3.78 -2.39 -1.45
N GLN A 83 4.56 -3.24 -2.11
CA GLN A 83 4.10 -4.09 -3.21
C GLN A 83 2.98 -5.04 -2.80
N ARG A 84 2.94 -5.45 -1.51
CA ARG A 84 2.00 -6.44 -0.98
C ARG A 84 0.82 -5.82 -0.26
N TYR A 85 1.07 -4.86 0.63
CA TYR A 85 -0.03 -4.27 1.40
C TYR A 85 -0.87 -3.28 0.59
N CYS A 86 -0.36 -2.74 -0.54
CA CYS A 86 -1.16 -1.87 -1.39
C CYS A 86 -2.24 -2.67 -2.13
N PRO A 87 -3.54 -2.38 -1.93
CA PRO A 87 -4.62 -3.11 -2.59
C PRO A 87 -4.74 -2.80 -4.08
N ALA A 88 -4.19 -1.67 -4.53
CA ALA A 88 -4.37 -1.14 -5.86
C ALA A 88 -3.13 -1.25 -6.78
N GLY A 89 -2.07 -1.97 -6.35
CA GLY A 89 -0.88 -2.15 -7.18
C GLY A 89 -0.15 -0.83 -7.50
N VAL A 90 -0.14 0.10 -6.56
CA VAL A 90 0.50 1.42 -6.75
C VAL A 90 2.02 1.31 -6.73
N TYR A 91 2.57 0.42 -5.91
CA TYR A 91 4.02 0.34 -5.68
C TYR A 91 4.61 -0.92 -6.32
N GLU A 92 5.72 -0.74 -7.03
CA GLU A 92 6.42 -1.81 -7.72
C GLU A 92 7.94 -1.61 -7.62
N ILE A 93 8.67 -2.72 -7.52
CA ILE A 93 10.10 -2.76 -7.79
C ILE A 93 10.29 -3.23 -9.22
N VAL A 94 10.70 -2.33 -10.09
CA VAL A 94 10.99 -2.62 -11.50
C VAL A 94 12.48 -2.89 -11.63
N THR A 95 12.82 -3.98 -12.31
CA THR A 95 14.20 -4.26 -12.69
C THR A 95 14.38 -3.80 -14.13
N GLU A 96 15.31 -2.87 -14.33
CA GLU A 96 15.66 -2.33 -15.62
C GLU A 96 16.52 -3.33 -16.42
N ASP A 97 16.67 -3.13 -17.72
CA ASP A 97 17.44 -4.03 -18.61
C ASP A 97 18.93 -4.15 -18.21
N ASN A 98 19.49 -3.13 -17.58
CA ASN A 98 20.84 -3.12 -17.04
C ASN A 98 21.00 -3.85 -15.69
N GLY A 99 19.90 -4.36 -15.12
CA GLY A 99 19.85 -5.04 -13.82
C GLY A 99 19.61 -4.11 -12.62
N ASP A 100 19.59 -2.80 -12.82
CA ASP A 100 19.29 -1.86 -11.75
C ASP A 100 17.82 -1.96 -11.32
N LYS A 101 17.54 -1.63 -10.07
CA LYS A 101 16.20 -1.62 -9.53
C LYS A 101 15.69 -0.20 -9.33
N ARG A 102 14.43 0.00 -9.63
CA ARG A 102 13.73 1.27 -9.45
C ARG A 102 12.44 1.05 -8.66
N PHE A 103 12.19 1.90 -7.69
CA PHE A 103 10.90 1.96 -7.00
C PHE A 103 9.94 2.84 -7.82
N GLN A 104 8.87 2.24 -8.29
CA GLN A 104 7.85 2.90 -9.11
C GLN A 104 6.59 3.14 -8.32
N ILE A 105 6.00 4.32 -8.47
CA ILE A 105 4.72 4.71 -7.87
C ILE A 105 3.71 4.97 -8.99
N ASN A 106 2.75 4.06 -9.16
CA ASN A 106 1.66 4.15 -10.13
C ASN A 106 0.48 4.90 -9.49
N ALA A 107 0.63 6.19 -9.25
CA ALA A 107 -0.31 7.01 -8.48
C ALA A 107 -1.73 7.02 -9.05
N GLN A 108 -1.90 6.84 -10.36
CA GLN A 108 -3.21 6.77 -11.03
C GLN A 108 -4.08 5.60 -10.53
N ASN A 109 -3.47 4.52 -10.04
CA ASN A 109 -4.18 3.37 -9.47
C ASN A 109 -4.65 3.60 -8.03
N CYS A 110 -4.22 4.68 -7.39
CA CYS A 110 -4.42 4.87 -5.96
C CYS A 110 -5.89 5.10 -5.60
N VAL A 111 -6.39 4.30 -4.67
CA VAL A 111 -7.77 4.39 -4.13
C VAL A 111 -7.84 5.21 -2.83
N HIS A 112 -6.79 5.92 -2.47
CA HIS A 112 -6.70 6.79 -1.29
C HIS A 112 -7.03 6.10 0.04
N CYS A 113 -6.73 4.81 0.17
CA CYS A 113 -6.98 4.04 1.41
C CYS A 113 -6.02 4.36 2.56
N LYS A 114 -4.95 5.12 2.32
CA LYS A 114 -3.90 5.51 3.28
C LYS A 114 -3.11 4.35 3.92
N THR A 115 -3.30 3.13 3.49
CA THR A 115 -2.57 1.97 4.05
C THR A 115 -1.06 2.17 4.02
N CYS A 116 -0.53 2.78 2.95
CA CYS A 116 0.90 3.04 2.79
C CYS A 116 1.44 4.05 3.82
N ASP A 117 0.71 5.13 4.04
CA ASP A 117 1.08 6.18 5.02
C ASP A 117 1.13 5.62 6.45
N ILE A 118 0.24 4.68 6.77
CA ILE A 118 0.14 4.05 8.09
C ILE A 118 1.15 2.90 8.25
N LYS A 119 1.33 2.08 7.21
CA LYS A 119 1.99 0.76 7.32
C LYS A 119 3.44 0.75 6.89
N ASP A 120 3.94 1.80 6.22
CA ASP A 120 5.34 1.85 5.79
C ASP A 120 6.29 1.76 6.99
N PRO A 121 7.15 0.71 7.07
CA PRO A 121 8.01 0.50 8.23
C PRO A 121 9.03 1.61 8.45
N SER A 122 9.36 2.35 7.41
CA SER A 122 10.27 3.50 7.50
C SER A 122 9.53 4.83 7.64
N GLN A 123 8.19 4.83 7.61
CA GLN A 123 7.36 6.05 7.62
C GLN A 123 7.83 7.07 6.57
N ASN A 124 8.29 6.55 5.44
CA ASN A 124 8.88 7.32 4.35
C ASN A 124 7.85 7.77 3.32
N ILE A 125 6.82 6.94 3.09
CA ILE A 125 5.72 7.29 2.20
C ILE A 125 4.82 8.30 2.91
N ASN A 126 4.60 9.43 2.26
CA ASN A 126 3.75 10.50 2.77
C ASN A 126 2.55 10.68 1.84
N TRP A 127 1.36 10.42 2.36
CA TRP A 127 0.11 10.65 1.66
C TRP A 127 -0.38 12.07 1.92
N VAL A 128 -0.52 12.86 0.86
CA VAL A 128 -0.98 14.25 0.93
C VAL A 128 -2.45 14.30 0.50
N ALA A 129 -3.28 15.01 1.25
CA ALA A 129 -4.68 15.19 0.88
C ALA A 129 -4.79 15.88 -0.49
N PRO A 130 -5.71 15.44 -1.37
CA PRO A 130 -5.95 16.13 -2.64
C PRO A 130 -6.48 17.54 -2.40
N GLU A 131 -6.38 18.37 -3.40
CA GLU A 131 -7.05 19.68 -3.41
C GLU A 131 -8.58 19.52 -3.35
N GLY A 132 -9.26 20.61 -3.04
CA GLY A 132 -10.74 20.62 -2.98
C GLY A 132 -11.34 20.17 -4.32
N THR A 133 -12.32 19.27 -4.26
CA THR A 133 -12.94 18.56 -5.39
C THR A 133 -12.03 17.58 -6.14
N GLY A 134 -10.75 17.50 -5.80
CA GLY A 134 -9.81 16.54 -6.35
C GLY A 134 -9.89 15.17 -5.66
N GLY A 135 -9.03 14.27 -6.11
CA GLY A 135 -8.95 12.89 -5.61
C GLY A 135 -9.29 11.85 -6.69
N PRO A 136 -9.46 10.59 -6.31
CA PRO A 136 -9.74 9.55 -7.29
C PRO A 136 -11.19 9.59 -7.79
N ASN A 137 -11.36 9.30 -9.06
CA ASN A 137 -12.65 8.98 -9.66
C ASN A 137 -12.87 7.47 -9.58
N TYR A 138 -14.06 7.04 -9.17
CA TYR A 138 -14.45 5.63 -8.99
C TYR A 138 -15.63 5.27 -9.90
N PRO A 139 -15.48 5.22 -11.23
CA PRO A 139 -16.62 5.05 -12.12
C PRO A 139 -17.28 3.68 -12.03
N ASN A 140 -16.55 2.64 -11.60
CA ASN A 140 -17.02 1.25 -11.55
C ASN A 140 -16.89 0.62 -10.15
N MET A 141 -16.91 1.44 -9.10
CA MET A 141 -16.90 0.98 -7.70
C MET A 141 -18.12 1.44 -6.94
#